data_2a1d5302895654f29cd2540f3f262378
#
_entry.id   2a1d5302895654f29cd2540f3f262378
#
_cell.length_a   1.000
_cell.length_b   1.000
_cell.length_c   1.000
_cell.angle_alpha   90.00
_cell.angle_beta   90.00
_cell.angle_gamma   90.00
#
_symmetry.space_group_name_H-M   'P 1'
#
loop_
_entity.id
_entity.type
_entity.pdbx_description
1 polymer ?
#
loop_
_entity_poly.entity_id
_entity_poly.type
_entity_poly.pdbx_seq_one_letter_code
_entity_poly.pdbx_strand_id
1 'polypeptide(L)'
;HERWDKVRGHVGVSVIYSNMTCADLSRNRKSCLNGWGVQASAVVAVGRPLQLFMQYAYGKGIGSLINDLSNLNVDMVPYPETRYKMHLLPMSGWYAGAQYNISPALFVSATYSCSRLYTEHFYARENPGDYKQGQYLVANVFWTAVPDLQLGLEYLRGWRTDFDDHLDRSHRATLRANIHI
;
A
#
# COMPACT_ATOMS: atom_id res chain seq x y z
N HIS A 1 32.29 16.90 19.33
CA HIS A 1 32.11 15.54 18.75
C HIS A 1 30.87 14.91 19.39
N GLU A 2 29.69 15.23 18.88
CA GLU A 2 28.51 14.44 19.24
C GLU A 2 28.60 13.11 18.48
N ARG A 3 28.72 12.04 19.21
CA ARG A 3 28.74 10.67 18.70
C ARG A 3 27.44 10.35 17.97
N TRP A 4 27.54 9.85 16.78
CA TRP A 4 26.47 9.26 15.95
C TRP A 4 25.89 7.96 16.58
N ASP A 5 25.81 7.87 17.87
CA ASP A 5 25.84 6.65 18.66
C ASP A 5 24.49 5.97 18.90
N LYS A 6 23.42 6.30 18.18
CA LYS A 6 22.23 5.43 18.33
C LYS A 6 21.39 5.37 17.06
N VAL A 7 21.70 4.41 16.20
CA VAL A 7 20.69 3.83 15.31
C VAL A 7 19.74 3.06 16.18
N ARG A 8 18.47 3.45 16.19
CA ARG A 8 17.39 2.75 16.88
C ARG A 8 16.36 2.35 15.85
N GLY A 9 15.81 1.18 16.00
CA GLY A 9 14.79 0.75 15.06
C GLY A 9 14.11 -0.52 15.51
N HIS A 10 13.12 -0.91 14.76
CA HIS A 10 12.49 -2.21 14.89
C HIS A 10 12.22 -2.80 13.51
N VAL A 11 12.20 -4.11 13.47
CA VAL A 11 11.80 -4.91 12.30
C VAL A 11 10.65 -5.80 12.75
N GLY A 12 9.60 -5.83 11.95
CA GLY A 12 8.45 -6.69 12.19
C GLY A 12 8.23 -7.63 11.00
N VAL A 13 7.83 -8.86 11.29
CA VAL A 13 7.37 -9.83 10.29
C VAL A 13 6.03 -10.37 10.76
N SER A 14 5.07 -10.44 9.86
CA SER A 14 3.76 -11.04 10.11
C SER A 14 3.34 -11.95 8.97
N VAL A 15 2.52 -12.93 9.31
CA VAL A 15 1.94 -13.89 8.36
C VAL A 15 0.44 -13.88 8.57
N ILE A 16 -0.30 -13.89 7.48
CA ILE A 16 -1.75 -14.04 7.50
C ILE A 16 -2.14 -15.29 6.73
N TYR A 17 -3.16 -15.97 7.24
CA TYR A 17 -3.85 -17.06 6.57
C TYR A 17 -5.35 -16.79 6.67
N SER A 18 -6.06 -16.93 5.55
CA SER A 18 -7.50 -16.72 5.50
C SER A 18 -8.17 -17.82 4.68
N ASN A 19 -9.37 -18.23 5.11
CA ASN A 19 -10.23 -19.10 4.34
C ASN A 19 -11.36 -18.25 3.73
N MET A 20 -11.42 -18.23 2.42
CA MET A 20 -12.38 -17.44 1.66
C MET A 20 -13.37 -18.36 0.97
N THR A 21 -14.65 -18.01 1.07
CA THR A 21 -15.74 -18.76 0.43
C THR A 21 -16.52 -17.84 -0.50
N CYS A 22 -16.68 -18.26 -1.74
CA CYS A 22 -17.54 -17.61 -2.73
C CYS A 22 -18.65 -18.57 -3.16
N ALA A 23 -19.87 -18.05 -3.23
CA ALA A 23 -21.02 -18.76 -3.74
C ALA A 23 -21.41 -18.18 -5.11
N ASP A 24 -21.29 -18.97 -6.17
CA ASP A 24 -21.83 -18.65 -7.49
C ASP A 24 -23.30 -19.11 -7.51
N LEU A 25 -24.19 -18.16 -7.29
CA LEU A 25 -25.64 -18.42 -7.24
C LEU A 25 -26.19 -18.84 -8.60
N SER A 26 -25.61 -18.38 -9.71
CA SER A 26 -26.07 -18.69 -11.06
C SER A 26 -25.79 -20.16 -11.44
N ARG A 27 -24.73 -20.74 -10.89
CA ARG A 27 -24.29 -22.11 -11.15
C ARG A 27 -24.48 -23.04 -9.96
N ASN A 28 -25.10 -22.55 -8.88
CA ASN A 28 -25.27 -23.26 -7.61
C ASN A 28 -24.00 -23.95 -7.14
N ARG A 29 -22.87 -23.21 -7.20
CA ARG A 29 -21.54 -23.71 -6.82
C ARG A 29 -20.97 -22.90 -5.66
N LYS A 30 -20.32 -23.60 -4.75
CA LYS A 30 -19.56 -23.00 -3.64
C LYS A 30 -18.09 -23.31 -3.84
N SER A 31 -17.26 -22.28 -3.84
CA SER A 31 -15.80 -22.40 -3.91
C SER A 31 -15.18 -21.92 -2.60
N CYS A 32 -14.27 -22.72 -2.06
CA CYS A 32 -13.56 -22.41 -0.83
C CYS A 32 -12.05 -22.43 -1.15
N LEU A 33 -11.37 -21.34 -0.91
CA LEU A 33 -9.92 -21.18 -1.20
C LEU A 33 -9.19 -20.59 0.01
N ASN A 34 -7.94 -20.99 0.15
CA ASN A 34 -7.09 -20.54 1.25
C ASN A 34 -6.12 -19.46 0.77
N GLY A 35 -6.36 -18.23 1.22
CA GLY A 35 -5.47 -17.11 1.03
C GLY A 35 -4.33 -17.13 2.04
N TRP A 36 -3.20 -16.57 1.67
CA TRP A 36 -2.06 -16.38 2.54
C TRP A 36 -1.28 -15.15 2.16
N GLY A 37 -0.59 -14.57 3.13
CA GLY A 37 0.29 -13.43 2.91
C GLY A 37 1.38 -13.35 3.96
N VAL A 38 2.46 -12.71 3.57
CA VAL A 38 3.58 -12.35 4.44
C VAL A 38 3.83 -10.86 4.33
N GLN A 39 4.20 -10.26 5.45
CA GLN A 39 4.55 -8.85 5.53
C GLN A 39 5.83 -8.69 6.33
N ALA A 40 6.71 -7.82 5.87
CA ALA A 40 7.88 -7.34 6.60
C ALA A 40 7.82 -5.82 6.69
N SER A 41 8.19 -5.27 7.84
CA SER A 41 8.28 -3.83 8.06
C SER A 41 9.53 -3.48 8.84
N ALA A 42 10.04 -2.29 8.62
CA ALA A 42 11.17 -1.75 9.36
C ALA A 42 11.01 -0.25 9.57
N VAL A 43 11.41 0.21 10.74
CA VAL A 43 11.58 1.63 11.06
C VAL A 43 12.96 1.79 11.68
N VAL A 44 13.73 2.74 11.15
CA VAL A 44 15.10 3.01 11.60
C VAL A 44 15.27 4.50 11.82
N ALA A 45 15.59 4.90 13.03
CA ALA A 45 15.99 6.26 13.36
C ALA A 45 17.53 6.38 13.30
N VAL A 46 18.00 7.31 12.50
CA VAL A 46 19.45 7.60 12.31
C VAL A 46 19.77 8.94 12.97
N GLY A 47 20.32 8.87 14.16
CA GLY A 47 20.49 10.05 15.00
C GLY A 47 19.14 10.64 15.45
N ARG A 48 19.12 11.96 15.67
CA ARG A 48 17.89 12.67 16.06
C ARG A 48 17.01 13.11 14.89
N PRO A 49 17.58 13.54 13.72
CA PRO A 49 16.76 14.18 12.70
C PRO A 49 16.11 13.22 11.73
N LEU A 50 16.68 12.05 11.42
CA LEU A 50 16.28 11.21 10.33
C LEU A 50 15.60 9.93 10.80
N GLN A 51 14.42 9.66 10.26
CA GLN A 51 13.72 8.39 10.42
C GLN A 51 13.41 7.81 9.03
N LEU A 52 13.81 6.56 8.83
CA LEU A 52 13.51 5.78 7.64
C LEU A 52 12.45 4.74 7.99
N PHE A 53 11.53 4.50 7.08
CA PHE A 53 10.48 3.49 7.28
C PHE A 53 10.15 2.79 5.97
N MET A 54 9.85 1.51 6.06
CA MET A 54 9.45 0.70 4.92
C MET A 54 8.56 -0.46 5.34
N GLN A 55 7.73 -0.88 4.40
CA GLN A 55 6.91 -2.09 4.53
C GLN A 55 6.78 -2.75 3.17
N TYR A 56 6.78 -4.08 3.16
CA TYR A 56 6.51 -4.91 1.99
C TYR A 56 5.54 -6.01 2.39
N ALA A 57 4.49 -6.22 1.59
CA ALA A 57 3.54 -7.31 1.74
C ALA A 57 3.41 -8.05 0.41
N TYR A 58 3.34 -9.38 0.48
CA TYR A 58 3.10 -10.25 -0.68
C TYR A 58 2.23 -11.43 -0.28
N GLY A 59 1.34 -11.84 -1.18
CA GLY A 59 0.49 -13.00 -0.94
C GLY A 59 -0.51 -13.27 -2.06
N LYS A 60 -1.43 -14.18 -1.77
CA LYS A 60 -2.60 -14.48 -2.62
C LYS A 60 -3.87 -14.31 -1.82
N GLY A 61 -4.84 -13.55 -2.36
CA GLY A 61 -6.09 -13.27 -1.65
C GLY A 61 -5.89 -12.38 -0.43
N ILE A 62 -5.07 -11.35 -0.54
CA ILE A 62 -4.79 -10.34 0.49
C ILE A 62 -5.14 -8.93 0.04
N GLY A 63 -5.97 -8.79 -1.01
CA GLY A 63 -6.36 -7.49 -1.55
C GLY A 63 -7.04 -6.59 -0.53
N SER A 64 -7.84 -7.17 0.34
CA SER A 64 -8.47 -6.44 1.46
C SER A 64 -7.49 -5.81 2.44
N LEU A 65 -6.23 -6.23 2.45
CA LEU A 65 -5.15 -5.72 3.30
C LEU A 65 -4.23 -4.72 2.58
N ILE A 66 -4.40 -4.58 1.27
CA ILE A 66 -3.67 -3.61 0.45
C ILE A 66 -4.65 -2.51 0.04
N ASN A 67 -4.43 -1.30 0.52
CA ASN A 67 -5.39 -0.20 0.44
C ASN A 67 -5.95 0.03 -0.98
N ASP A 68 -5.10 0.03 -2.00
CA ASP A 68 -5.52 0.25 -3.40
C ASP A 68 -6.32 -0.93 -3.99
N LEU A 69 -6.18 -2.12 -3.43
CA LEU A 69 -6.82 -3.35 -3.91
C LEU A 69 -8.08 -3.71 -3.12
N SER A 70 -8.30 -3.08 -1.96
CA SER A 70 -9.32 -3.48 -0.99
C SER A 70 -10.76 -3.44 -1.51
N ASN A 71 -11.06 -2.59 -2.49
CA ASN A 71 -12.40 -2.44 -3.07
C ASN A 71 -12.52 -2.99 -4.51
N LEU A 72 -11.49 -3.63 -5.03
CA LEU A 72 -11.48 -4.11 -6.41
C LEU A 72 -12.03 -5.54 -6.57
N ASN A 73 -12.33 -6.23 -5.46
CA ASN A 73 -12.80 -7.63 -5.45
C ASN A 73 -11.86 -8.61 -6.19
N VAL A 74 -10.56 -8.35 -6.15
CA VAL A 74 -9.54 -9.11 -6.87
C VAL A 74 -8.94 -10.27 -6.06
N ASP A 75 -9.43 -10.50 -4.85
CA ASP A 75 -8.95 -11.61 -4.02
C ASP A 75 -9.25 -12.97 -4.63
N MET A 76 -10.46 -13.12 -5.18
CA MET A 76 -10.93 -14.33 -5.84
C MET A 76 -11.57 -14.01 -7.17
N VAL A 77 -11.03 -14.53 -8.25
CA VAL A 77 -11.53 -14.30 -9.62
C VAL A 77 -11.89 -15.61 -10.31
N PRO A 78 -12.97 -15.65 -11.13
CA PRO A 78 -13.31 -16.83 -11.91
C PRO A 78 -12.42 -16.93 -13.14
N TYR A 79 -11.89 -18.12 -13.43
CA TYR A 79 -11.16 -18.41 -14.67
C TYR A 79 -12.05 -19.24 -15.60
N PRO A 80 -12.48 -18.70 -16.75
CA PRO A 80 -13.28 -19.42 -17.74
C PRO A 80 -12.63 -20.69 -18.25
N GLU A 81 -11.32 -20.69 -18.48
CA GLU A 81 -10.57 -21.88 -18.92
C GLU A 81 -10.69 -23.07 -17.97
N THR A 82 -10.87 -22.81 -16.69
CA THR A 82 -11.06 -23.85 -15.67
C THR A 82 -12.53 -24.11 -15.34
N ARG A 83 -13.44 -23.88 -16.29
CA ARG A 83 -14.90 -23.97 -16.10
C ARG A 83 -15.38 -23.04 -14.96
N TYR A 84 -14.82 -21.82 -14.92
CA TYR A 84 -15.14 -20.80 -13.92
C TYR A 84 -14.82 -21.23 -12.47
N LYS A 85 -13.83 -22.06 -12.26
CA LYS A 85 -13.26 -22.24 -10.93
C LYS A 85 -12.66 -20.93 -10.44
N MET A 86 -12.84 -20.66 -9.15
CA MET A 86 -12.27 -19.50 -8.52
C MET A 86 -10.75 -19.68 -8.31
N HIS A 87 -9.98 -18.63 -8.55
CA HIS A 87 -8.54 -18.58 -8.34
C HIS A 87 -8.19 -17.36 -7.50
N LEU A 88 -7.15 -17.50 -6.66
CA LEU A 88 -6.59 -16.39 -5.90
C LEU A 88 -5.48 -15.72 -6.71
N LEU A 89 -5.58 -14.41 -6.89
CA LEU A 89 -4.54 -13.66 -7.57
C LEU A 89 -3.38 -13.35 -6.62
N PRO A 90 -2.13 -13.53 -7.07
CA PRO A 90 -0.97 -13.02 -6.36
C PRO A 90 -0.93 -11.50 -6.43
N MET A 91 -0.52 -10.87 -5.32
CA MET A 91 -0.43 -9.42 -5.23
C MET A 91 0.63 -8.98 -4.26
N SER A 92 1.10 -7.77 -4.43
CA SER A 92 2.03 -7.13 -3.50
C SER A 92 1.67 -5.67 -3.26
N GLY A 93 2.06 -5.18 -2.11
CA GLY A 93 2.03 -3.77 -1.78
C GLY A 93 3.27 -3.41 -0.97
N TRP A 94 3.87 -2.26 -1.26
CA TRP A 94 5.00 -1.78 -0.48
C TRP A 94 5.06 -0.27 -0.45
N TYR A 95 5.69 0.25 0.58
CA TYR A 95 6.08 1.64 0.65
C TYR A 95 7.45 1.77 1.31
N ALA A 96 8.15 2.83 0.97
CA ALA A 96 9.35 3.27 1.63
C ALA A 96 9.35 4.79 1.73
N GLY A 97 9.84 5.31 2.84
CA GLY A 97 9.85 6.75 3.08
C GLY A 97 10.87 7.17 4.10
N ALA A 98 11.01 8.47 4.18
CA ALA A 98 11.87 9.14 5.12
C ALA A 98 11.16 10.36 5.74
N GLN A 99 11.42 10.59 7.02
CA GLN A 99 11.06 11.82 7.73
C GLN A 99 12.35 12.47 8.22
N TYR A 100 12.46 13.76 8.02
CA TYR A 100 13.57 14.57 8.51
C TYR A 100 13.04 15.69 9.39
N ASN A 101 13.45 15.68 10.65
CA ASN A 101 13.11 16.72 11.62
C ASN A 101 14.14 17.88 11.48
N ILE A 102 13.71 18.97 10.86
CA ILE A 102 14.53 20.17 10.65
C ILE A 102 14.74 20.90 11.99
N SER A 103 13.68 20.93 12.79
CA SER A 103 13.67 21.48 14.15
C SER A 103 12.64 20.73 15.03
N PRO A 104 12.57 20.99 16.33
CA PRO A 104 11.50 20.42 17.16
C PRO A 104 10.07 20.78 16.70
N ALA A 105 9.94 21.89 15.96
CA ALA A 105 8.64 22.38 15.48
C ALA A 105 8.39 22.11 13.99
N LEU A 106 9.37 21.67 13.24
CA LEU A 106 9.27 21.54 11.76
C LEU A 106 9.85 20.22 11.29
N PHE A 107 9.06 19.44 10.57
CA PHE A 107 9.57 18.26 9.86
C PHE A 107 9.04 18.18 8.43
N VAL A 108 9.79 17.49 7.61
CA VAL A 108 9.40 17.12 6.25
C VAL A 108 9.43 15.61 6.12
N SER A 109 8.57 15.08 5.27
CA SER A 109 8.60 13.66 4.94
C SER A 109 8.30 13.42 3.48
N ALA A 110 8.84 12.33 2.94
CA ALA A 110 8.50 11.84 1.62
C ALA A 110 8.32 10.33 1.68
N THR A 111 7.32 9.83 0.95
CA THR A 111 6.99 8.41 0.87
C THR A 111 6.68 8.06 -0.57
N TYR A 112 7.27 6.97 -1.04
CA TYR A 112 6.87 6.34 -2.29
C TYR A 112 6.24 4.99 -1.99
N SER A 113 5.13 4.69 -2.66
CA SER A 113 4.41 3.42 -2.52
C SER A 113 4.02 2.84 -3.86
N CYS A 114 3.89 1.52 -3.88
CA CYS A 114 3.45 0.78 -5.05
C CYS A 114 2.62 -0.42 -4.61
N SER A 115 1.51 -0.63 -5.28
CA SER A 115 0.70 -1.86 -5.19
C SER A 115 0.58 -2.48 -6.57
N ARG A 116 0.64 -3.80 -6.63
CA ARG A 116 0.62 -4.53 -7.90
C ARG A 116 -0.14 -5.84 -7.79
N LEU A 117 -0.95 -6.08 -8.82
CA LEU A 117 -1.64 -7.33 -9.05
C LEU A 117 -0.86 -8.14 -10.10
N TYR A 118 -0.54 -9.38 -9.77
CA TYR A 118 0.14 -10.31 -10.66
C TYR A 118 -0.90 -11.27 -11.22
N THR A 119 -1.00 -11.35 -12.53
CA THR A 119 -1.95 -12.28 -13.16
C THR A 119 -1.24 -13.10 -14.20
N GLU A 120 -1.77 -14.30 -14.44
CA GLU A 120 -1.47 -15.04 -15.64
C GLU A 120 -2.08 -14.32 -16.86
N HIS A 121 -1.50 -14.51 -18.01
CA HIS A 121 -1.87 -13.81 -19.26
C HIS A 121 -3.36 -13.84 -19.58
N PHE A 122 -4.06 -14.83 -19.09
CA PHE A 122 -5.47 -15.04 -19.33
C PHE A 122 -6.36 -13.94 -18.70
N TYR A 123 -6.22 -13.69 -17.38
CA TYR A 123 -7.03 -12.68 -16.69
C TYR A 123 -6.82 -11.28 -17.29
N ALA A 124 -5.57 -10.93 -17.57
CA ALA A 124 -5.21 -9.65 -18.18
C ALA A 124 -5.80 -9.48 -19.60
N ARG A 125 -5.92 -10.57 -20.35
CA ARG A 125 -6.49 -10.54 -21.70
C ARG A 125 -8.00 -10.32 -21.68
N GLU A 126 -8.70 -10.93 -20.72
CA GLU A 126 -10.16 -10.77 -20.61
C GLU A 126 -10.57 -9.46 -19.92
N ASN A 127 -9.69 -8.90 -19.10
CA ASN A 127 -9.95 -7.70 -18.29
C ASN A 127 -8.85 -6.64 -18.52
N PRO A 128 -8.67 -6.15 -19.76
CA PRO A 128 -7.57 -5.25 -20.10
C PRO A 128 -7.63 -3.91 -19.35
N GLY A 129 -8.81 -3.40 -19.04
CA GLY A 129 -9.03 -2.16 -18.29
C GLY A 129 -8.99 -2.33 -16.75
N ASP A 130 -8.68 -3.55 -16.26
CA ASP A 130 -8.56 -3.75 -14.83
C ASP A 130 -7.22 -3.27 -14.29
N TYR A 131 -7.21 -2.97 -12.99
CA TYR A 131 -6.04 -2.49 -12.27
C TYR A 131 -4.88 -3.48 -12.30
N LYS A 132 -3.72 -3.03 -12.79
CA LYS A 132 -2.46 -3.76 -12.80
C LYS A 132 -1.52 -3.27 -11.71
N GLN A 133 -1.36 -1.94 -11.60
CA GLN A 133 -0.41 -1.33 -10.68
C GLN A 133 -0.81 0.10 -10.33
N GLY A 134 -0.67 0.47 -9.06
CA GLY A 134 -0.76 1.84 -8.57
C GLY A 134 0.54 2.27 -7.91
N GLN A 135 0.91 3.52 -8.10
CA GLN A 135 2.11 4.12 -7.55
C GLN A 135 1.77 5.50 -6.99
N TYR A 136 2.37 5.86 -5.85
CA TYR A 136 2.15 7.16 -5.24
C TYR A 136 3.46 7.74 -4.72
N LEU A 137 3.67 9.00 -4.98
CA LEU A 137 4.66 9.83 -4.32
C LEU A 137 3.94 10.85 -3.46
N VAL A 138 4.22 10.85 -2.17
CA VAL A 138 3.66 11.79 -1.21
C VAL A 138 4.80 12.57 -0.58
N ALA A 139 4.67 13.88 -0.51
CA ALA A 139 5.60 14.76 0.19
C ALA A 139 4.82 15.65 1.16
N ASN A 140 5.32 15.77 2.38
CA ASN A 140 4.66 16.51 3.47
C ASN A 140 5.62 17.50 4.13
N VAL A 141 5.06 18.62 4.57
CA VAL A 141 5.69 19.56 5.49
C VAL A 141 4.72 19.78 6.65
N PHE A 142 5.20 19.64 7.89
CA PHE A 142 4.41 19.91 9.09
C PHE A 142 5.15 20.89 9.99
N TRP A 143 4.42 21.92 10.42
CA TRP A 143 4.91 22.96 11.30
C TRP A 143 4.00 23.12 12.51
N THR A 144 4.56 22.94 13.70
CA THR A 144 3.91 23.21 14.97
C THR A 144 4.11 24.70 15.29
N ALA A 145 3.13 25.51 14.91
CA ALA A 145 3.19 26.97 15.02
C ALA A 145 3.16 27.43 16.48
N VAL A 146 2.32 26.78 17.30
CA VAL A 146 2.24 26.89 18.75
C VAL A 146 1.98 25.50 19.33
N PRO A 147 2.17 25.25 20.66
CA PRO A 147 2.07 23.90 21.23
C PRO A 147 0.82 23.13 20.85
N ASP A 148 -0.31 23.81 20.68
CA ASP A 148 -1.61 23.19 20.43
C ASP A 148 -2.06 23.27 18.97
N LEU A 149 -1.24 23.86 18.07
CA LEU A 149 -1.58 24.02 16.65
C LEU A 149 -0.46 23.54 15.73
N GLN A 150 -0.76 22.51 14.96
CA GLN A 150 0.11 22.04 13.89
C GLN A 150 -0.55 22.27 12.51
N LEU A 151 0.20 22.91 11.61
CA LEU A 151 -0.18 23.12 10.22
C LEU A 151 0.58 22.14 9.33
N GLY A 152 -0.10 21.60 8.32
CA GLY A 152 0.47 20.66 7.38
C GLY A 152 0.13 20.99 5.94
N LEU A 153 1.11 20.80 5.05
CA LEU A 153 0.92 20.81 3.62
C LEU A 153 1.35 19.45 3.08
N GLU A 154 0.47 18.82 2.32
CA GLU A 154 0.73 17.56 1.64
C GLU A 154 0.57 17.73 0.13
N TYR A 155 1.50 17.19 -0.63
CA TYR A 155 1.37 17.01 -2.06
C TYR A 155 1.46 15.51 -2.39
N LEU A 156 0.48 15.01 -3.14
CA LEU A 156 0.41 13.64 -3.61
C LEU A 156 0.39 13.64 -5.14
N ARG A 157 1.20 12.78 -5.72
CA ARG A 157 1.15 12.42 -7.13
C ARG A 157 0.93 10.92 -7.25
N GLY A 158 -0.09 10.52 -8.01
CA GLY A 158 -0.46 9.14 -8.24
C GLY A 158 -0.38 8.75 -9.70
N TRP A 159 -0.08 7.49 -9.93
CA TRP A 159 -0.12 6.82 -11.23
C TRP A 159 -0.85 5.50 -11.09
N ARG A 160 -1.76 5.23 -12.02
CA ARG A 160 -2.42 3.94 -12.16
C ARG A 160 -2.12 3.40 -13.55
N THR A 161 -1.69 2.14 -13.63
CA THR A 161 -1.51 1.41 -14.88
C THR A 161 -2.47 0.23 -14.88
N ASP A 162 -3.23 0.06 -15.95
CA ASP A 162 -4.14 -1.06 -16.16
C ASP A 162 -3.45 -2.16 -16.99
N PHE A 163 -4.10 -3.32 -17.20
CA PHE A 163 -3.47 -4.43 -17.93
C PHE A 163 -3.25 -4.18 -19.41
N ASP A 164 -3.97 -3.23 -20.01
CA ASP A 164 -3.74 -2.73 -21.38
C ASP A 164 -2.63 -1.70 -21.48
N ASP A 165 -1.88 -1.48 -20.37
CA ASP A 165 -0.83 -0.48 -20.22
C ASP A 165 -1.33 0.97 -20.33
N HIS A 166 -2.65 1.19 -20.23
CA HIS A 166 -3.20 2.53 -20.05
C HIS A 166 -2.70 3.15 -18.75
N LEU A 167 -2.26 4.42 -18.81
CA LEU A 167 -1.65 5.13 -17.69
C LEU A 167 -2.46 6.37 -17.32
N ASP A 168 -3.10 6.31 -16.17
CA ASP A 168 -3.74 7.46 -15.52
C ASP A 168 -2.82 8.16 -14.53
N ARG A 169 -3.00 9.47 -14.37
CA ARG A 169 -2.23 10.31 -13.46
C ARG A 169 -3.15 11.20 -12.65
N SER A 170 -2.82 11.38 -11.39
CA SER A 170 -3.57 12.27 -10.49
C SER A 170 -2.64 13.09 -9.62
N HIS A 171 -3.14 14.25 -9.19
CA HIS A 171 -2.46 15.15 -8.27
C HIS A 171 -3.43 15.60 -7.19
N ARG A 172 -2.94 15.72 -5.97
CA ARG A 172 -3.71 16.28 -4.86
C ARG A 172 -2.80 17.14 -3.99
N ALA A 173 -3.26 18.33 -3.64
CA ALA A 173 -2.67 19.15 -2.59
C ALA A 173 -3.67 19.24 -1.44
N THR A 174 -3.21 19.06 -0.22
CA THR A 174 -4.04 19.08 0.99
C THR A 174 -3.41 20.01 2.01
N LEU A 175 -4.21 20.93 2.54
CA LEU A 175 -3.88 21.70 3.73
C LEU A 175 -4.54 21.05 4.94
N ARG A 176 -3.81 20.95 6.04
CA ARG A 176 -4.28 20.37 7.30
C ARG A 176 -3.97 21.30 8.46
N ALA A 177 -4.91 21.44 9.37
CA ALA A 177 -4.71 22.06 10.67
C ALA A 177 -5.14 21.07 11.73
N ASN A 178 -4.24 20.71 12.64
CA ASN A 178 -4.51 19.86 13.80
C ASN A 178 -4.49 20.75 15.04
N ILE A 179 -5.57 20.74 15.79
CA ILE A 179 -5.70 21.47 17.06
C ILE A 179 -5.81 20.41 18.17
N HIS A 180 -4.91 20.50 19.15
CA HIS A 180 -4.95 19.69 20.36
C HIS A 180 -5.65 20.49 21.46
N ILE A 181 -6.69 19.95 22.07
CA ILE A 181 -7.49 20.55 23.13
C ILE A 181 -7.32 19.74 24.40
#